data_870c37ff624d414d2cd7cdb04216155d
#
_entry.id   870c37ff624d414d2cd7cdb04216155d
#
_cell.length_a   1.000
_cell.length_b   1.000
_cell.length_c   1.000
_cell.angle_alpha   90.00
_cell.angle_beta   90.00
_cell.angle_gamma   90.00
#
_symmetry.space_group_name_H-M   'P 1'
#
loop_
_entity.id
_entity.type
_entity.pdbx_description
1 polymer ?
#
loop_
_entity_poly.entity_id
_entity_poly.type
_entity_poly.pdbx_seq_one_letter_code
_entity_poly.pdbx_strand_id
1 'polypeptide(L)'
;MLERGDRVVCGLSGGADSVCLLSVLDELKDELGITLCAAHINHGIRGDEADRDENFCRELCSRLGIELFVKRVCIPELSRELRIGEEECGRRVRYGFFNEIAGEGGKIATAHNMNDCAETLIFNLARGASLKGAGSIPPVRDNIVRPLLETDRREIEEYLKDKGLDFVTDSSNLQNEYTRNKIRNEILPALGKINESAVRNLAYFSSLAREDEEYISGGLTAQKKETLDGDKVKTAEFLKLPVSLQRRMARDFLSELTDNEIHSKHIEAFLQFAVSNDRQSVNIADIRLKKSDGLIEYYPLNSEGFEIPVNAENCEIQYPYGRLDMRVYETKDLQNIHIKQLDNLIDYDKINSNLTLRSRRAGDSFTFAGRGVTKSLKKLFIEEKIPLYLRDRIAVLDCGGETVFTEGFGVSKKYKADENSKRILEIKIVKQDN
;
A
#
# COMPACT_ATOMS: atom_id res chain seq x y z
N MET A 1 -7.35 -9.29 19.72
CA MET A 1 -6.87 -9.67 18.37
C MET A 1 -7.92 -10.47 17.60
N LEU A 2 -8.40 -11.56 18.18
CA LEU A 2 -9.44 -12.42 17.62
C LEU A 2 -10.70 -12.32 18.45
N GLU A 3 -11.87 -12.34 17.79
CA GLU A 3 -13.17 -12.28 18.42
C GLU A 3 -14.00 -13.51 18.03
N ARG A 4 -14.98 -13.83 18.84
CA ARG A 4 -15.88 -14.96 18.57
C ARG A 4 -16.65 -14.72 17.27
N GLY A 5 -16.61 -15.71 16.36
CA GLY A 5 -17.20 -15.63 15.04
C GLY A 5 -16.23 -15.20 13.93
N ASP A 6 -14.98 -14.83 14.27
CA ASP A 6 -13.99 -14.49 13.28
C ASP A 6 -13.66 -15.66 12.34
N ARG A 7 -13.54 -15.36 11.05
CA ARG A 7 -12.91 -16.23 10.07
C ARG A 7 -11.43 -15.89 10.01
N VAL A 8 -10.57 -16.86 10.37
CA VAL A 8 -9.12 -16.67 10.46
C VAL A 8 -8.41 -17.43 9.35
N VAL A 9 -7.65 -16.73 8.54
CA VAL A 9 -6.75 -17.30 7.53
C VAL A 9 -5.34 -17.33 8.11
N CYS A 10 -4.81 -18.52 8.42
CA CYS A 10 -3.43 -18.69 8.86
C CYS A 10 -2.48 -18.78 7.67
N GLY A 11 -1.54 -17.85 7.58
CA GLY A 11 -0.45 -17.91 6.57
C GLY A 11 0.53 -19.04 6.91
N LEU A 12 0.52 -20.11 6.13
CA LEU A 12 1.32 -21.32 6.35
C LEU A 12 2.45 -21.42 5.32
N SER A 13 3.70 -21.22 5.76
CA SER A 13 4.88 -21.42 4.91
C SER A 13 5.51 -22.81 4.99
N GLY A 14 5.13 -23.59 6.01
CA GLY A 14 5.76 -24.87 6.37
C GLY A 14 6.90 -24.73 7.36
N GLY A 15 7.44 -23.53 7.59
CA GLY A 15 8.47 -23.29 8.60
C GLY A 15 7.93 -23.31 10.03
N ALA A 16 8.84 -23.50 11.02
CA ALA A 16 8.53 -23.69 12.43
C ALA A 16 7.49 -22.72 12.98
N ASP A 17 7.70 -21.42 12.77
CA ASP A 17 6.81 -20.37 13.29
C ASP A 17 5.37 -20.52 12.76
N SER A 18 5.21 -20.80 11.46
CA SER A 18 3.89 -20.92 10.82
C SER A 18 3.18 -22.23 11.18
N VAL A 19 3.93 -23.31 11.40
CA VAL A 19 3.39 -24.60 11.88
C VAL A 19 2.93 -24.46 13.32
N CYS A 20 3.73 -23.81 14.16
CA CYS A 20 3.35 -23.51 15.55
C CYS A 20 2.07 -22.66 15.60
N LEU A 21 2.00 -21.58 14.84
CA LEU A 21 0.81 -20.72 14.79
C LEU A 21 -0.43 -21.51 14.38
N LEU A 22 -0.35 -22.32 13.32
CA LEU A 22 -1.48 -23.12 12.85
C LEU A 22 -1.94 -24.10 13.91
N SER A 23 -1.00 -24.81 14.57
CA SER A 23 -1.30 -25.79 15.62
C SER A 23 -1.95 -25.15 16.84
N VAL A 24 -1.43 -24.01 17.31
CA VAL A 24 -2.01 -23.28 18.46
C VAL A 24 -3.41 -22.75 18.13
N LEU A 25 -3.61 -22.20 16.94
CA LEU A 25 -4.93 -21.74 16.52
C LEU A 25 -5.93 -22.90 16.38
N ASP A 26 -5.49 -24.05 15.91
CA ASP A 26 -6.32 -25.25 15.81
C ASP A 26 -6.77 -25.76 17.18
N GLU A 27 -5.86 -25.81 18.16
CA GLU A 27 -6.19 -26.19 19.54
C GLU A 27 -7.16 -25.22 20.21
N LEU A 28 -7.06 -23.94 19.91
CA LEU A 28 -7.86 -22.88 20.54
C LEU A 28 -9.13 -22.50 19.77
N LYS A 29 -9.34 -23.00 18.55
CA LYS A 29 -10.43 -22.54 17.67
C LYS A 29 -11.82 -22.68 18.29
N ASP A 30 -12.07 -23.78 19.00
CA ASP A 30 -13.38 -24.04 19.61
C ASP A 30 -13.60 -23.13 20.83
N GLU A 31 -12.57 -22.92 21.65
CA GLU A 31 -12.61 -22.03 22.81
C GLU A 31 -12.82 -20.57 22.37
N LEU A 32 -12.06 -20.13 21.36
CA LEU A 32 -12.17 -18.80 20.78
C LEU A 32 -13.45 -18.63 19.95
N GLY A 33 -14.07 -19.72 19.52
CA GLY A 33 -15.27 -19.70 18.67
C GLY A 33 -14.98 -19.13 17.28
N ILE A 34 -13.81 -19.43 16.71
CA ILE A 34 -13.36 -18.98 15.38
C ILE A 34 -13.45 -20.09 14.34
N THR A 35 -13.53 -19.71 13.06
CA THR A 35 -13.32 -20.62 11.94
C THR A 35 -11.93 -20.46 11.39
N LEU A 36 -11.17 -21.57 11.28
CA LEU A 36 -9.78 -21.57 10.87
C LEU A 36 -9.61 -22.21 9.49
N CYS A 37 -8.88 -21.55 8.60
CA CYS A 37 -8.33 -22.14 7.39
C CYS A 37 -6.86 -21.72 7.22
N ALA A 38 -6.12 -22.45 6.39
CA ALA A 38 -4.72 -22.16 6.08
C ALA A 38 -4.56 -21.67 4.65
N ALA A 39 -3.56 -20.81 4.40
CA ALA A 39 -3.19 -20.34 3.09
C ALA A 39 -1.69 -20.47 2.84
N HIS A 40 -1.31 -21.17 1.77
CA HIS A 40 0.08 -21.37 1.34
C HIS A 40 0.31 -20.73 -0.02
N ILE A 41 1.49 -20.12 -0.21
CA ILE A 41 1.93 -19.61 -1.51
C ILE A 41 3.22 -20.31 -1.91
N ASN A 42 3.14 -21.00 -3.04
CA ASN A 42 4.31 -21.50 -3.73
C ASN A 42 4.82 -20.40 -4.67
N HIS A 43 5.94 -19.78 -4.33
CA HIS A 43 6.50 -18.62 -5.04
C HIS A 43 7.22 -18.99 -6.35
N GLY A 44 7.39 -20.28 -6.68
CA GLY A 44 8.04 -20.76 -7.90
C GLY A 44 9.54 -20.42 -8.00
N ILE A 45 10.17 -19.96 -6.89
CA ILE A 45 11.57 -19.49 -6.90
C ILE A 45 12.55 -20.66 -6.81
N ARG A 46 12.17 -21.78 -6.15
CA ARG A 46 13.08 -22.86 -5.74
C ARG A 46 12.77 -24.22 -6.37
N GLY A 47 11.94 -24.29 -7.39
CA GLY A 47 11.60 -25.55 -8.06
C GLY A 47 11.15 -26.63 -7.07
N ASP A 48 11.86 -27.75 -7.01
CA ASP A 48 11.51 -28.94 -6.20
C ASP A 48 11.39 -28.65 -4.67
N GLU A 49 12.13 -27.70 -4.12
CA GLU A 49 11.99 -27.33 -2.70
C GLU A 49 10.64 -26.67 -2.43
N ALA A 50 10.17 -25.81 -3.32
CA ALA A 50 8.87 -25.15 -3.17
C ALA A 50 7.71 -26.15 -3.27
N ASP A 51 7.83 -27.17 -4.12
CA ASP A 51 6.84 -28.23 -4.25
C ASP A 51 6.86 -29.18 -3.01
N ARG A 52 8.04 -29.46 -2.44
CA ARG A 52 8.17 -30.18 -1.17
C ARG A 52 7.48 -29.44 -0.04
N ASP A 53 7.70 -28.13 0.06
CA ASP A 53 7.12 -27.29 1.11
C ASP A 53 5.59 -27.21 0.98
N GLU A 54 5.07 -27.12 -0.25
CA GLU A 54 3.63 -27.19 -0.53
C GLU A 54 3.05 -28.54 -0.12
N ASN A 55 3.71 -29.66 -0.49
CA ASN A 55 3.25 -31.00 -0.13
C ASN A 55 3.22 -31.20 1.39
N PHE A 56 4.25 -30.74 2.11
CA PHE A 56 4.27 -30.72 3.56
C PHE A 56 3.07 -29.97 4.15
N CYS A 57 2.77 -28.77 3.64
CA CYS A 57 1.62 -27.98 4.10
C CYS A 57 0.29 -28.72 3.84
N ARG A 58 0.15 -29.41 2.70
CA ARG A 58 -1.04 -30.20 2.37
C ARG A 58 -1.22 -31.39 3.31
N GLU A 59 -0.16 -32.13 3.59
CA GLU A 59 -0.17 -33.26 4.51
C GLU A 59 -0.50 -32.82 5.95
N LEU A 60 0.12 -31.74 6.41
CA LEU A 60 -0.16 -31.16 7.73
C LEU A 60 -1.63 -30.77 7.88
N CYS A 61 -2.15 -29.98 6.94
CA CYS A 61 -3.55 -29.53 6.97
C CYS A 61 -4.53 -30.70 6.85
N SER A 62 -4.24 -31.70 6.01
CA SER A 62 -5.06 -32.91 5.91
C SER A 62 -5.12 -33.67 7.24
N ARG A 63 -3.99 -33.79 7.94
CA ARG A 63 -3.90 -34.45 9.25
C ARG A 63 -4.67 -33.70 10.34
N LEU A 64 -4.67 -32.36 10.30
CA LEU A 64 -5.40 -31.52 11.26
C LEU A 64 -6.87 -31.30 10.87
N GLY A 65 -7.31 -31.73 9.69
CA GLY A 65 -8.67 -31.47 9.18
C GLY A 65 -8.93 -30.00 8.88
N ILE A 66 -7.89 -29.23 8.54
CA ILE A 66 -7.97 -27.80 8.23
C ILE A 66 -8.00 -27.60 6.71
N GLU A 67 -8.91 -26.76 6.21
CA GLU A 67 -8.97 -26.41 4.79
C GLU A 67 -7.74 -25.60 4.39
N LEU A 68 -7.05 -26.01 3.32
CA LEU A 68 -5.85 -25.36 2.80
C LEU A 68 -6.11 -24.78 1.41
N PHE A 69 -5.90 -23.47 1.30
CA PHE A 69 -5.86 -22.76 0.02
C PHE A 69 -4.43 -22.60 -0.47
N VAL A 70 -4.16 -22.94 -1.72
CA VAL A 70 -2.81 -22.87 -2.29
C VAL A 70 -2.82 -21.99 -3.54
N LYS A 71 -1.86 -21.05 -3.64
CA LYS A 71 -1.61 -20.23 -4.81
C LYS A 71 -0.19 -20.47 -5.32
N ARG A 72 -0.03 -20.81 -6.60
CA ARG A 72 1.27 -20.93 -7.27
C ARG A 72 1.51 -19.70 -8.13
N VAL A 73 2.64 -19.03 -7.96
CA VAL A 73 3.01 -17.80 -8.69
C VAL A 73 4.52 -17.77 -8.90
N CYS A 74 4.98 -17.47 -10.11
CA CYS A 74 6.37 -17.19 -10.39
C CYS A 74 6.70 -15.72 -10.03
N ILE A 75 7.21 -15.49 -8.81
CA ILE A 75 7.53 -14.14 -8.33
C ILE A 75 8.61 -13.45 -9.17
N PRO A 76 9.70 -14.10 -9.63
CA PRO A 76 10.70 -13.45 -10.48
C PRO A 76 10.15 -12.92 -11.81
N GLU A 77 9.17 -13.58 -12.40
CA GLU A 77 8.51 -13.12 -13.63
C GLU A 77 7.59 -11.93 -13.33
N LEU A 78 6.73 -12.07 -12.34
CA LEU A 78 5.77 -11.05 -11.95
C LEU A 78 6.46 -9.76 -11.45
N SER A 79 7.57 -9.87 -10.73
CA SER A 79 8.34 -8.71 -10.26
C SER A 79 8.93 -7.90 -11.42
N ARG A 80 9.38 -8.58 -12.50
CA ARG A 80 9.88 -7.93 -13.72
C ARG A 80 8.75 -7.23 -14.48
N GLU A 81 7.59 -7.87 -14.60
CA GLU A 81 6.41 -7.26 -15.23
C GLU A 81 5.94 -6.01 -14.47
N LEU A 82 5.87 -6.08 -13.15
CA LEU A 82 5.43 -4.98 -12.30
C LEU A 82 6.52 -3.93 -12.03
N ARG A 83 7.77 -4.20 -12.40
CA ARG A 83 8.95 -3.34 -12.16
C ARG A 83 9.12 -2.98 -10.67
N ILE A 84 8.93 -3.97 -9.79
CA ILE A 84 9.13 -3.84 -8.35
C ILE A 84 10.10 -4.92 -7.87
N GLY A 85 10.66 -4.76 -6.66
CA GLY A 85 11.53 -5.77 -6.06
C GLY A 85 10.78 -7.09 -5.79
N GLU A 86 11.47 -8.22 -5.84
CA GLU A 86 10.88 -9.55 -5.63
C GLU A 86 10.26 -9.68 -4.22
N GLU A 87 10.89 -9.11 -3.19
CA GLU A 87 10.36 -9.11 -1.82
C GLU A 87 9.01 -8.38 -1.74
N GLU A 88 8.94 -7.19 -2.33
CA GLU A 88 7.69 -6.41 -2.39
C GLU A 88 6.63 -7.11 -3.23
N CYS A 89 7.03 -7.70 -4.37
CA CYS A 89 6.12 -8.48 -5.21
C CYS A 89 5.54 -9.67 -4.43
N GLY A 90 6.39 -10.48 -3.80
CA GLY A 90 5.96 -11.61 -2.99
C GLY A 90 5.06 -11.20 -1.83
N ARG A 91 5.36 -10.06 -1.19
CA ARG A 91 4.51 -9.49 -0.15
C ARG A 91 3.13 -9.10 -0.67
N ARG A 92 3.05 -8.40 -1.81
CA ARG A 92 1.76 -8.00 -2.43
C ARG A 92 0.91 -9.20 -2.81
N VAL A 93 1.52 -10.20 -3.43
CA VAL A 93 0.84 -11.45 -3.81
C VAL A 93 0.31 -12.17 -2.57
N ARG A 94 1.11 -12.27 -1.51
CA ARG A 94 0.74 -12.92 -0.25
C ARG A 94 -0.47 -12.28 0.40
N TYR A 95 -0.41 -10.97 0.66
CA TYR A 95 -1.52 -10.29 1.33
C TYR A 95 -2.75 -10.16 0.43
N GLY A 96 -2.58 -10.03 -0.88
CA GLY A 96 -3.69 -10.06 -1.84
C GLY A 96 -4.44 -11.39 -1.77
N PHE A 97 -3.72 -12.52 -1.80
CA PHE A 97 -4.31 -13.84 -1.71
C PHE A 97 -4.97 -14.12 -0.35
N PHE A 98 -4.31 -13.75 0.75
CA PHE A 98 -4.87 -13.94 2.07
C PHE A 98 -6.15 -13.11 2.28
N ASN A 99 -6.19 -11.88 1.78
CA ASN A 99 -7.39 -11.03 1.82
C ASN A 99 -8.53 -11.60 0.97
N GLU A 100 -8.22 -12.19 -0.19
CA GLU A 100 -9.22 -12.85 -1.05
C GLU A 100 -9.92 -14.01 -0.30
N ILE A 101 -9.16 -14.82 0.46
CA ILE A 101 -9.69 -15.93 1.25
C ILE A 101 -10.41 -15.42 2.50
N ALA A 102 -9.87 -14.43 3.19
CA ALA A 102 -10.45 -13.89 4.42
C ALA A 102 -11.84 -13.28 4.16
N GLY A 103 -12.00 -12.62 3.02
CA GLY A 103 -13.24 -11.92 2.69
C GLY A 103 -13.47 -10.68 3.55
N GLU A 104 -14.67 -10.14 3.51
CA GLU A 104 -15.05 -8.98 4.30
C GLU A 104 -15.13 -9.35 5.80
N GLY A 105 -14.42 -8.59 6.64
CA GLY A 105 -14.38 -8.83 8.09
C GLY A 105 -13.46 -9.97 8.56
N GLY A 106 -12.94 -10.80 7.66
CA GLY A 106 -12.04 -11.91 8.03
C GLY A 106 -10.67 -11.42 8.49
N LYS A 107 -10.01 -12.22 9.34
CA LYS A 107 -8.68 -11.94 9.92
C LYS A 107 -7.60 -12.79 9.25
N ILE A 108 -6.40 -12.22 9.17
CA ILE A 108 -5.21 -12.89 8.63
C ILE A 108 -4.22 -13.08 9.78
N ALA A 109 -3.94 -14.31 10.18
CA ALA A 109 -2.95 -14.61 11.19
C ALA A 109 -1.59 -14.88 10.54
N THR A 110 -0.56 -14.16 10.99
CA THR A 110 0.82 -14.33 10.53
C THR A 110 1.76 -14.67 11.68
N ALA A 111 2.72 -15.55 11.43
CA ALA A 111 3.60 -16.15 12.44
C ALA A 111 4.83 -15.28 12.78
N HIS A 112 4.69 -13.95 12.80
CA HIS A 112 5.76 -13.09 13.32
C HIS A 112 5.90 -13.34 14.82
N ASN A 113 7.15 -13.46 15.26
CA ASN A 113 7.51 -13.76 16.64
C ASN A 113 8.35 -12.65 17.29
N MET A 114 8.78 -12.84 18.52
CA MET A 114 9.58 -11.90 19.29
C MET A 114 10.92 -11.58 18.61
N ASN A 115 11.56 -12.56 17.98
CA ASN A 115 12.83 -12.36 17.28
C ASN A 115 12.64 -11.43 16.07
N ASP A 116 11.53 -11.56 15.33
CA ASP A 116 11.22 -10.66 14.21
C ASP A 116 11.03 -9.21 14.68
N CYS A 117 10.46 -9.00 15.87
CA CYS A 117 10.37 -7.68 16.49
C CYS A 117 11.75 -7.09 16.77
N ALA A 118 12.64 -7.88 17.37
CA ALA A 118 14.00 -7.44 17.67
C ALA A 118 14.81 -7.15 16.38
N GLU A 119 14.69 -8.03 15.36
CA GLU A 119 15.31 -7.81 14.05
C GLU A 119 14.83 -6.51 13.41
N THR A 120 13.52 -6.31 13.40
CA THR A 120 12.91 -5.10 12.79
C THR A 120 13.28 -3.84 13.57
N LEU A 121 13.33 -3.89 14.89
CA LEU A 121 13.78 -2.77 15.71
C LEU A 121 15.22 -2.36 15.33
N ILE A 122 16.15 -3.31 15.34
CA ILE A 122 17.56 -3.04 15.01
C ILE A 122 17.69 -2.48 13.59
N PHE A 123 17.00 -3.10 12.64
CA PHE A 123 16.98 -2.64 11.26
C PHE A 123 16.48 -1.19 11.14
N ASN A 124 15.39 -0.87 11.81
CA ASN A 124 14.81 0.47 11.79
C ASN A 124 15.70 1.51 12.47
N LEU A 125 16.30 1.17 13.62
CA LEU A 125 17.24 2.05 14.31
C LEU A 125 18.49 2.34 13.47
N ALA A 126 19.04 1.34 12.79
CA ALA A 126 20.18 1.52 11.89
C ALA A 126 19.86 2.46 10.71
N ARG A 127 18.58 2.58 10.32
CA ARG A 127 18.09 3.50 9.28
C ARG A 127 17.67 4.87 9.81
N GLY A 128 17.83 5.12 11.11
CA GLY A 128 17.47 6.41 11.72
C GLY A 128 15.96 6.55 12.00
N ALA A 129 15.29 5.47 12.32
CA ALA A 129 13.87 5.49 12.65
C ALA A 129 13.57 6.34 13.90
N SER A 130 12.41 6.99 13.88
CA SER A 130 11.82 7.65 15.05
C SER A 130 11.09 6.64 15.95
N LEU A 131 10.42 7.15 17.01
CA LEU A 131 9.66 6.34 17.96
C LEU A 131 8.64 5.41 17.25
N LYS A 132 7.96 5.90 16.20
CA LYS A 132 7.05 5.09 15.38
C LYS A 132 7.75 3.87 14.77
N GLY A 133 8.96 4.04 14.24
CA GLY A 133 9.75 2.93 13.69
C GLY A 133 10.34 2.03 14.79
N ALA A 134 10.63 2.57 15.99
CA ALA A 134 11.05 1.79 17.14
C ALA A 134 9.94 0.88 17.67
N GLY A 135 8.66 1.22 17.46
CA GLY A 135 7.52 0.35 17.75
C GLY A 135 7.50 -0.96 16.97
N SER A 136 8.41 -1.14 15.99
CA SER A 136 8.64 -2.38 15.24
C SER A 136 7.38 -2.95 14.60
N ILE A 137 7.09 -4.24 14.82
CA ILE A 137 5.95 -4.96 14.28
C ILE A 137 4.76 -4.84 15.24
N PRO A 138 3.62 -4.26 14.86
CA PRO A 138 2.45 -4.19 15.74
C PRO A 138 1.73 -5.52 15.83
N PRO A 139 1.10 -5.84 17.00
CA PRO A 139 0.34 -7.08 17.19
C PRO A 139 -0.89 -7.18 16.27
N VAL A 140 -1.50 -6.03 15.97
CA VAL A 140 -2.63 -5.91 15.05
C VAL A 140 -2.36 -4.77 14.09
N ARG A 141 -2.62 -4.99 12.79
CA ARG A 141 -2.62 -3.94 11.78
C ARG A 141 -3.69 -4.25 10.73
N ASP A 142 -4.70 -3.41 10.66
CA ASP A 142 -5.90 -3.62 9.86
C ASP A 142 -6.57 -4.96 10.24
N ASN A 143 -6.69 -5.91 9.31
CA ASN A 143 -7.19 -7.25 9.59
C ASN A 143 -6.09 -8.28 9.85
N ILE A 144 -4.82 -7.87 9.96
CA ILE A 144 -3.69 -8.76 10.21
C ILE A 144 -3.42 -8.85 11.71
N VAL A 145 -3.39 -10.07 12.24
CA VAL A 145 -3.09 -10.38 13.63
C VAL A 145 -1.81 -11.22 13.75
N ARG A 146 -1.09 -11.09 14.86
CA ARG A 146 0.20 -11.75 15.10
C ARG A 146 0.24 -12.38 16.50
N PRO A 147 -0.41 -13.52 16.65
CA PRO A 147 -0.55 -14.15 17.97
C PRO A 147 0.78 -14.56 18.65
N LEU A 148 1.83 -14.84 17.85
CA LEU A 148 3.13 -15.29 18.38
C LEU A 148 4.11 -14.14 18.66
N LEU A 149 3.68 -12.87 18.61
CA LEU A 149 4.58 -11.74 18.69
C LEU A 149 5.35 -11.62 20.02
N GLU A 150 4.80 -12.18 21.09
CA GLU A 150 5.41 -12.20 22.43
C GLU A 150 6.11 -13.53 22.75
N THR A 151 6.13 -14.48 21.78
CA THR A 151 6.74 -15.80 21.92
C THR A 151 8.11 -15.79 21.27
N ASP A 152 9.14 -16.26 21.96
CA ASP A 152 10.47 -16.38 21.40
C ASP A 152 10.63 -17.68 20.58
N ARG A 153 11.68 -17.72 19.77
CA ARG A 153 11.91 -18.85 18.86
C ARG A 153 12.17 -20.18 19.60
N ARG A 154 12.74 -20.14 20.80
CA ARG A 154 12.99 -21.35 21.60
C ARG A 154 11.69 -21.94 22.10
N GLU A 155 10.79 -21.09 22.60
CA GLU A 155 9.45 -21.49 23.02
C GLU A 155 8.66 -22.16 21.88
N ILE A 156 8.78 -21.62 20.64
CA ILE A 156 8.17 -22.20 19.43
C ILE A 156 8.77 -23.58 19.14
N GLU A 157 10.10 -23.71 19.15
CA GLU A 157 10.80 -24.98 18.88
C GLU A 157 10.50 -26.03 19.95
N GLU A 158 10.44 -25.67 21.24
CA GLU A 158 10.05 -26.53 22.35
C GLU A 158 8.61 -27.02 22.19
N TYR A 159 7.66 -26.12 21.91
CA TYR A 159 6.26 -26.48 21.66
C TYR A 159 6.12 -27.49 20.51
N LEU A 160 6.78 -27.25 19.37
CA LEU A 160 6.72 -28.17 18.23
C LEU A 160 7.29 -29.55 18.56
N LYS A 161 8.39 -29.60 19.33
CA LYS A 161 9.00 -30.82 19.80
C LYS A 161 8.07 -31.59 20.73
N ASP A 162 7.44 -30.92 21.69
CA ASP A 162 6.52 -31.53 22.65
C ASP A 162 5.26 -32.10 21.97
N LYS A 163 4.81 -31.46 20.90
CA LYS A 163 3.69 -31.90 20.07
C LYS A 163 4.08 -32.95 19.01
N GLY A 164 5.38 -33.21 18.81
CA GLY A 164 5.85 -34.11 17.77
C GLY A 164 5.52 -33.62 16.36
N LEU A 165 5.55 -32.31 16.15
CA LEU A 165 5.27 -31.67 14.87
C LEU A 165 6.56 -31.38 14.12
N ASP A 166 6.66 -31.91 12.90
CA ASP A 166 7.74 -31.61 11.98
C ASP A 166 7.51 -30.24 11.28
N PHE A 167 8.57 -29.66 10.77
CA PHE A 167 8.55 -28.44 9.98
C PHE A 167 9.65 -28.44 8.93
N VAL A 168 9.51 -27.61 7.90
CA VAL A 168 10.50 -27.44 6.84
C VAL A 168 11.49 -26.34 7.20
N THR A 169 12.78 -26.62 7.01
CA THR A 169 13.83 -25.60 7.15
C THR A 169 14.13 -24.99 5.80
N ASP A 170 13.97 -23.68 5.70
CA ASP A 170 14.26 -22.91 4.51
C ASP A 170 15.77 -22.67 4.36
N SER A 171 16.36 -23.18 3.26
CA SER A 171 17.81 -23.05 2.98
C SER A 171 18.27 -21.59 2.81
N SER A 172 17.39 -20.67 2.40
CA SER A 172 17.72 -19.25 2.24
C SER A 172 17.95 -18.50 3.56
N ASN A 173 17.48 -19.05 4.69
CA ASN A 173 17.75 -18.48 6.02
C ASN A 173 19.24 -18.47 6.38
N LEU A 174 20.05 -19.27 5.70
CA LEU A 174 21.49 -19.39 5.91
C LEU A 174 22.31 -18.39 5.08
N GLN A 175 21.71 -17.69 4.11
CA GLN A 175 22.42 -16.76 3.24
C GLN A 175 22.38 -15.36 3.83
N ASN A 176 23.58 -14.77 4.09
CA ASN A 176 23.74 -13.42 4.65
C ASN A 176 23.63 -12.28 3.61
N GLU A 177 23.12 -12.54 2.42
CA GLU A 177 22.98 -11.52 1.36
C GLU A 177 21.97 -10.42 1.72
N TYR A 178 21.01 -10.73 2.57
CA TYR A 178 20.00 -9.77 3.00
C TYR A 178 20.33 -9.17 4.38
N THR A 179 20.14 -7.88 4.54
CA THR A 179 20.42 -7.12 5.78
C THR A 179 19.75 -7.75 7.02
N ARG A 180 18.53 -8.32 6.89
CA ARG A 180 17.83 -8.99 7.99
C ARG A 180 18.55 -10.27 8.43
N ASN A 181 19.04 -11.07 7.49
CA ASN A 181 19.79 -12.28 7.82
C ASN A 181 21.09 -11.95 8.58
N LYS A 182 21.75 -10.84 8.26
CA LYS A 182 22.91 -10.36 9.01
C LYS A 182 22.55 -9.97 10.45
N ILE A 183 21.40 -9.30 10.65
CA ILE A 183 20.93 -8.97 12.00
C ILE A 183 20.64 -10.26 12.79
N ARG A 184 19.94 -11.21 12.19
CA ARG A 184 19.57 -12.51 12.78
C ARG A 184 20.78 -13.35 13.13
N ASN A 185 21.74 -13.49 12.22
CA ASN A 185 22.84 -14.45 12.33
C ASN A 185 24.08 -13.90 13.03
N GLU A 186 24.28 -12.57 13.07
CA GLU A 186 25.48 -11.95 13.62
C GLU A 186 25.14 -11.01 14.80
N ILE A 187 24.19 -10.06 14.63
CA ILE A 187 23.96 -9.01 15.61
C ILE A 187 23.20 -9.52 16.82
N LEU A 188 22.05 -10.20 16.64
CA LEU A 188 21.29 -10.73 17.75
C LEU A 188 22.09 -11.76 18.57
N PRO A 189 22.84 -12.71 17.99
CA PRO A 189 23.71 -13.58 18.76
C PRO A 189 24.81 -12.85 19.52
N ALA A 190 25.38 -11.76 18.94
CA ALA A 190 26.36 -10.94 19.64
C ALA A 190 25.76 -10.22 20.85
N LEU A 191 24.55 -9.69 20.73
CA LEU A 191 23.79 -9.09 21.85
C LEU A 191 23.43 -10.16 22.90
N GLY A 192 23.06 -11.37 22.48
CA GLY A 192 22.79 -12.51 23.36
C GLY A 192 23.98 -12.92 24.22
N LYS A 193 25.23 -12.73 23.73
CA LYS A 193 26.45 -12.93 24.53
C LYS A 193 26.64 -11.88 25.61
N ILE A 194 26.08 -10.70 25.45
CA ILE A 194 26.09 -9.62 26.45
C ILE A 194 24.99 -9.85 27.48
N ASN A 195 23.78 -10.19 27.00
CA ASN A 195 22.61 -10.49 27.84
C ASN A 195 21.74 -11.54 27.17
N GLU A 196 21.55 -12.68 27.79
CA GLU A 196 20.72 -13.77 27.27
C GLU A 196 19.27 -13.33 26.97
N SER A 197 18.75 -12.35 27.71
CA SER A 197 17.43 -11.78 27.51
C SER A 197 17.40 -10.64 26.46
N ALA A 198 18.44 -10.44 25.68
CA ALA A 198 18.54 -9.31 24.75
C ALA A 198 17.35 -9.22 23.77
N VAL A 199 16.93 -10.35 23.19
CA VAL A 199 15.77 -10.40 22.27
C VAL A 199 14.49 -9.95 22.98
N ARG A 200 14.22 -10.48 24.17
CA ARG A 200 13.06 -10.12 25.00
C ARG A 200 13.07 -8.64 25.39
N ASN A 201 14.22 -8.11 25.79
CA ASN A 201 14.38 -6.71 26.16
C ASN A 201 14.15 -5.76 24.94
N LEU A 202 14.64 -6.16 23.76
CA LEU A 202 14.41 -5.40 22.52
C LEU A 202 12.94 -5.40 22.12
N ALA A 203 12.28 -6.54 22.19
CA ALA A 203 10.85 -6.65 21.89
C ALA A 203 10.00 -5.87 22.92
N TYR A 204 10.34 -5.94 24.20
CA TYR A 204 9.69 -5.15 25.24
C TYR A 204 9.89 -3.64 25.03
N PHE A 205 11.09 -3.20 24.70
CA PHE A 205 11.32 -1.80 24.34
C PHE A 205 10.44 -1.37 23.16
N SER A 206 10.28 -2.23 22.16
CA SER A 206 9.40 -1.94 21.02
C SER A 206 7.93 -1.80 21.43
N SER A 207 7.44 -2.58 22.41
CA SER A 207 6.06 -2.43 22.89
C SER A 207 5.87 -1.11 23.60
N LEU A 208 6.80 -0.69 24.47
CA LEU A 208 6.75 0.60 25.14
C LEU A 208 6.82 1.78 24.15
N ALA A 209 7.73 1.68 23.17
CA ALA A 209 7.85 2.71 22.13
C ALA A 209 6.56 2.84 21.30
N ARG A 210 5.82 1.76 21.11
CA ARG A 210 4.51 1.77 20.43
C ARG A 210 3.43 2.42 21.27
N GLU A 211 3.34 2.04 22.54
CA GLU A 211 2.39 2.62 23.49
C GLU A 211 2.59 4.14 23.62
N ASP A 212 3.84 4.60 23.77
CA ASP A 212 4.18 6.01 23.81
C ASP A 212 3.82 6.71 22.49
N GLU A 213 4.10 6.10 21.35
CA GLU A 213 3.74 6.66 20.04
C GLU A 213 2.23 6.75 19.86
N GLU A 214 1.47 5.74 20.27
CA GLU A 214 0.00 5.73 20.20
C GLU A 214 -0.60 6.84 21.08
N TYR A 215 -0.09 6.99 22.32
CA TYR A 215 -0.51 8.06 23.22
C TYR A 215 -0.25 9.45 22.63
N ILE A 216 0.96 9.69 22.13
CA ILE A 216 1.35 10.96 21.54
C ILE A 216 0.55 11.25 20.26
N SER A 217 0.38 10.25 19.40
CA SER A 217 -0.37 10.36 18.15
C SER A 217 -1.88 10.53 18.38
N GLY A 218 -2.43 9.91 19.44
CA GLY A 218 -3.81 10.10 19.88
C GLY A 218 -4.08 11.56 20.25
N GLY A 219 -3.14 12.21 20.97
CA GLY A 219 -3.21 13.64 21.28
C GLY A 219 -3.19 14.55 20.05
N LEU A 220 -2.61 14.10 18.93
CA LEU A 220 -2.51 14.88 17.71
C LEU A 220 -3.87 15.10 17.02
N THR A 221 -4.81 14.16 17.15
CA THR A 221 -6.11 14.24 16.45
C THR A 221 -6.92 15.46 16.87
N ALA A 222 -6.92 15.80 18.14
CA ALA A 222 -7.57 17.01 18.63
C ALA A 222 -6.87 18.28 18.11
N GLN A 223 -5.55 18.29 18.15
CA GLN A 223 -4.73 19.41 17.73
C GLN A 223 -4.78 19.66 16.21
N LYS A 224 -4.96 18.62 15.40
CA LYS A 224 -5.11 18.75 13.92
C LYS A 224 -6.25 19.68 13.55
N LYS A 225 -7.40 19.62 14.24
CA LYS A 225 -8.56 20.47 13.95
C LYS A 225 -8.29 21.95 14.19
N GLU A 226 -7.46 22.29 15.16
CA GLU A 226 -7.10 23.67 15.47
C GLU A 226 -5.99 24.19 14.57
N THR A 227 -5.03 23.33 14.23
CA THR A 227 -3.80 23.70 13.53
C THR A 227 -3.93 23.63 12.02
N LEU A 228 -4.84 22.81 11.48
CA LEU A 228 -5.07 22.69 10.04
C LEU A 228 -6.29 23.54 9.61
N ASP A 229 -6.21 24.04 8.39
CA ASP A 229 -7.29 24.68 7.67
C ASP A 229 -7.38 24.02 6.27
N GLY A 230 -8.15 22.95 6.18
CA GLY A 230 -8.15 22.07 5.01
C GLY A 230 -6.80 21.38 4.83
N ASP A 231 -6.14 21.68 3.72
CA ASP A 231 -4.81 21.17 3.34
C ASP A 231 -3.66 22.15 3.68
N LYS A 232 -3.91 23.11 4.58
CA LYS A 232 -2.95 24.16 4.99
C LYS A 232 -2.65 24.07 6.48
N VAL A 233 -1.45 24.47 6.87
CA VAL A 233 -1.02 24.54 8.28
C VAL A 233 -1.04 25.97 8.77
N LYS A 234 -1.83 26.27 9.82
CA LYS A 234 -1.82 27.55 10.52
C LYS A 234 -0.52 27.69 11.30
N THR A 235 0.40 28.51 10.83
CA THR A 235 1.76 28.63 11.36
C THR A 235 1.78 28.98 12.83
N ALA A 236 0.94 29.91 13.27
CA ALA A 236 0.89 30.36 14.67
C ALA A 236 0.44 29.24 15.61
N GLU A 237 -0.59 28.47 15.24
CA GLU A 237 -1.08 27.35 16.05
C GLU A 237 -0.11 26.18 16.04
N PHE A 238 0.51 25.88 14.89
CA PHE A 238 1.56 24.87 14.77
C PHE A 238 2.74 25.14 15.71
N LEU A 239 3.19 26.38 15.80
CA LEU A 239 4.34 26.76 16.63
C LEU A 239 4.02 26.73 18.14
N LYS A 240 2.76 26.75 18.56
CA LYS A 240 2.36 26.55 19.97
C LYS A 240 2.44 25.10 20.42
N LEU A 241 2.44 24.14 19.50
CA LEU A 241 2.51 22.73 19.82
C LEU A 241 3.86 22.36 20.43
N PRO A 242 3.92 21.38 21.35
CA PRO A 242 5.18 20.74 21.74
C PRO A 242 5.92 20.19 20.50
N VAL A 243 7.25 20.27 20.48
CA VAL A 243 8.08 19.87 19.35
C VAL A 243 7.82 18.40 18.91
N SER A 244 7.50 17.52 19.86
CA SER A 244 7.12 16.14 19.56
C SER A 244 5.86 16.05 18.70
N LEU A 245 4.86 16.90 18.93
CA LEU A 245 3.64 16.99 18.13
C LEU A 245 3.88 17.72 16.80
N GLN A 246 4.73 18.77 16.81
CA GLN A 246 5.13 19.45 15.57
C GLN A 246 5.77 18.47 14.58
N ARG A 247 6.68 17.60 15.03
CA ARG A 247 7.33 16.59 14.18
C ARG A 247 6.34 15.59 13.57
N ARG A 248 5.36 15.14 14.34
CA ARG A 248 4.33 14.21 13.86
C ARG A 248 3.40 14.87 12.87
N MET A 249 2.91 16.07 13.20
CA MET A 249 2.05 16.85 12.31
C MET A 249 2.76 17.18 11.00
N ALA A 250 4.05 17.57 11.05
CA ALA A 250 4.84 17.82 9.87
C ALA A 250 5.00 16.55 9.02
N ARG A 251 5.25 15.38 9.64
CA ARG A 251 5.31 14.10 8.93
C ARG A 251 3.99 13.78 8.26
N ASP A 252 2.89 13.83 8.98
CA ASP A 252 1.56 13.52 8.45
C ASP A 252 1.21 14.44 7.29
N PHE A 253 1.39 15.75 7.48
CA PHE A 253 1.14 16.76 6.47
C PHE A 253 1.98 16.52 5.20
N LEU A 254 3.29 16.31 5.34
CA LEU A 254 4.15 16.03 4.19
C LEU A 254 3.81 14.70 3.52
N SER A 255 3.48 13.66 4.27
CA SER A 255 3.11 12.36 3.71
C SER A 255 1.76 12.36 2.96
N GLU A 256 0.87 13.31 3.26
CA GLU A 256 -0.36 13.51 2.49
C GLU A 256 -0.10 14.21 1.14
N LEU A 257 1.04 14.90 1.01
CA LEU A 257 1.41 15.66 -0.19
C LEU A 257 2.30 14.90 -1.19
N THR A 258 2.95 13.80 -0.77
CA THR A 258 3.81 12.99 -1.65
C THR A 258 3.71 11.51 -1.35
N ASP A 259 4.00 10.69 -2.35
CA ASP A 259 4.15 9.24 -2.19
C ASP A 259 5.61 8.85 -1.83
N ASN A 260 6.54 9.80 -1.86
CA ASN A 260 7.92 9.56 -1.46
C ASN A 260 8.04 9.40 0.06
N GLU A 261 9.00 8.58 0.50
CA GLU A 261 9.26 8.38 1.92
C GLU A 261 9.73 9.67 2.60
N ILE A 262 9.04 10.10 3.64
CA ILE A 262 9.38 11.28 4.43
C ILE A 262 10.40 10.90 5.50
N HIS A 263 11.64 11.33 5.31
CA HIS A 263 12.75 11.14 6.23
C HIS A 263 12.83 12.24 7.29
N SER A 264 13.59 11.99 8.37
CA SER A 264 13.81 12.95 9.46
C SER A 264 14.31 14.31 8.97
N LYS A 265 15.21 14.34 7.96
CA LYS A 265 15.70 15.60 7.34
C LYS A 265 14.59 16.46 6.73
N HIS A 266 13.54 15.84 6.17
CA HIS A 266 12.41 16.54 5.58
C HIS A 266 11.54 17.18 6.67
N ILE A 267 11.36 16.48 7.79
CA ILE A 267 10.62 16.97 8.96
C ILE A 267 11.35 18.17 9.56
N GLU A 268 12.66 18.06 9.81
CA GLU A 268 13.44 19.17 10.38
C GLU A 268 13.49 20.38 9.43
N ALA A 269 13.55 20.16 8.10
CA ALA A 269 13.43 21.23 7.12
C ALA A 269 12.07 21.95 7.20
N PHE A 270 10.98 21.19 7.41
CA PHE A 270 9.65 21.78 7.62
C PHE A 270 9.58 22.61 8.90
N LEU A 271 10.10 22.10 10.01
CA LEU A 271 10.13 22.83 11.29
C LEU A 271 10.93 24.13 11.16
N GLN A 272 12.11 24.09 10.56
CA GLN A 272 12.94 25.27 10.30
C GLN A 272 12.22 26.27 9.40
N PHE A 273 11.52 25.79 8.38
CA PHE A 273 10.69 26.65 7.53
C PHE A 273 9.54 27.28 8.33
N ALA A 274 8.85 26.50 9.16
CA ALA A 274 7.74 27.01 9.97
C ALA A 274 8.17 28.17 10.90
N VAL A 275 9.35 28.11 11.51
CA VAL A 275 9.88 29.15 12.40
C VAL A 275 10.44 30.36 11.62
N SER A 276 10.99 30.14 10.43
CA SER A 276 11.66 31.20 9.64
C SER A 276 10.69 32.32 9.24
N ASN A 277 11.05 33.58 9.50
CA ASN A 277 10.30 34.74 9.03
C ASN A 277 10.76 35.25 7.66
N ASP A 278 11.99 34.90 7.25
CA ASP A 278 12.62 35.44 6.04
C ASP A 278 12.34 34.59 4.80
N ARG A 279 11.92 33.35 4.97
CA ARG A 279 11.69 32.41 3.87
C ARG A 279 10.21 32.36 3.49
N GLN A 280 9.90 32.80 2.29
CA GLN A 280 8.54 32.75 1.74
C GLN A 280 8.19 31.36 1.13
N SER A 281 9.19 30.58 0.73
CA SER A 281 8.98 29.23 0.18
C SER A 281 10.16 28.30 0.48
N VAL A 282 9.89 26.97 0.44
CA VAL A 282 10.88 25.91 0.61
C VAL A 282 10.52 24.71 -0.26
N ASN A 283 11.54 24.02 -0.75
CA ASN A 283 11.38 22.70 -1.38
C ASN A 283 11.81 21.63 -0.40
N ILE A 284 10.93 20.66 -0.12
CA ILE A 284 11.15 19.52 0.77
C ILE A 284 10.78 18.26 0.00
N ALA A 285 11.76 17.39 -0.30
CA ALA A 285 11.60 16.32 -1.27
C ALA A 285 11.12 16.89 -2.62
N ASP A 286 10.01 16.39 -3.14
CA ASP A 286 9.31 16.86 -4.35
C ASP A 286 8.15 17.84 -4.05
N ILE A 287 8.04 18.28 -2.79
CA ILE A 287 6.99 19.18 -2.32
C ILE A 287 7.55 20.61 -2.29
N ARG A 288 6.84 21.55 -2.89
CA ARG A 288 7.08 22.98 -2.69
C ARG A 288 6.03 23.56 -1.76
N LEU A 289 6.49 24.18 -0.69
CA LEU A 289 5.63 24.86 0.28
C LEU A 289 5.88 26.38 0.21
N LYS A 290 4.84 27.16 0.44
CA LYS A 290 4.94 28.62 0.63
C LYS A 290 4.25 29.05 1.93
N LYS A 291 4.67 30.20 2.44
CA LYS A 291 3.97 30.93 3.49
C LYS A 291 3.18 32.08 2.88
N SER A 292 1.90 32.14 3.21
CA SER A 292 1.02 33.25 2.83
C SER A 292 -0.01 33.46 3.95
N ASP A 293 -0.16 34.68 4.42
CA ASP A 293 -1.20 35.09 5.40
C ASP A 293 -1.22 34.22 6.68
N GLY A 294 -0.04 33.85 7.17
CA GLY A 294 0.09 33.01 8.38
C GLY A 294 -0.17 31.52 8.17
N LEU A 295 -0.35 31.10 6.92
CA LEU A 295 -0.56 29.71 6.54
C LEU A 295 0.68 29.15 5.84
N ILE A 296 0.98 27.87 6.06
CA ILE A 296 1.89 27.08 5.23
C ILE A 296 1.01 26.21 4.34
N GLU A 297 1.18 26.36 3.04
CA GLU A 297 0.40 25.66 2.04
C GLU A 297 1.28 25.04 0.97
N TYR A 298 0.79 23.96 0.37
CA TYR A 298 1.38 23.39 -0.82
C TYR A 298 1.24 24.35 -1.99
N TYR A 299 2.34 24.58 -2.67
CA TYR A 299 2.40 25.45 -3.85
C TYR A 299 2.91 24.66 -5.05
N PRO A 300 2.00 24.17 -5.91
CA PRO A 300 2.43 23.46 -7.11
C PRO A 300 3.22 24.38 -8.04
N LEU A 301 4.31 23.87 -8.59
CA LEU A 301 5.02 24.55 -9.68
C LEU A 301 4.11 24.50 -10.91
N ASN A 302 3.38 25.58 -11.17
CA ASN A 302 2.57 25.80 -12.37
C ASN A 302 1.63 24.64 -12.75
N SER A 303 0.66 24.33 -11.91
CA SER A 303 -0.52 23.58 -12.34
C SER A 303 -1.73 24.52 -12.35
N GLU A 304 -1.80 25.39 -13.35
CA GLU A 304 -3.09 26.03 -13.65
C GLU A 304 -4.02 24.91 -14.15
N GLY A 305 -5.14 24.73 -13.45
CA GLY A 305 -6.21 23.87 -13.96
C GLY A 305 -6.68 24.42 -15.31
N PHE A 306 -7.09 23.55 -16.19
CA PHE A 306 -7.59 23.93 -17.51
C PHE A 306 -9.00 23.38 -17.71
N GLU A 307 -9.75 24.04 -18.57
CA GLU A 307 -11.09 23.64 -18.97
C GLU A 307 -11.33 24.11 -20.41
N ILE A 308 -11.52 23.17 -21.33
CA ILE A 308 -11.63 23.43 -22.76
C ILE A 308 -12.87 22.68 -23.27
N PRO A 309 -13.87 23.39 -23.84
CA PRO A 309 -14.99 22.75 -24.52
C PRO A 309 -14.49 21.92 -25.70
N VAL A 310 -15.07 20.74 -25.87
CA VAL A 310 -14.68 19.79 -26.92
C VAL A 310 -15.89 19.39 -27.74
N ASN A 311 -15.80 19.43 -29.05
CA ASN A 311 -16.78 18.83 -29.93
C ASN A 311 -16.42 17.35 -30.15
N ALA A 312 -17.41 16.45 -30.09
CA ALA A 312 -17.23 15.03 -30.31
C ALA A 312 -17.06 14.71 -31.82
N GLU A 313 -16.08 15.30 -32.47
CA GLU A 313 -15.77 15.15 -33.89
C GLU A 313 -14.28 14.83 -34.07
N ASN A 314 -13.87 14.58 -35.30
CA ASN A 314 -12.44 14.44 -35.63
C ASN A 314 -11.73 15.77 -35.37
N CYS A 315 -10.94 15.87 -34.31
CA CYS A 315 -10.24 17.07 -33.94
C CYS A 315 -8.95 16.81 -33.19
N GLU A 316 -8.08 17.80 -33.20
CA GLU A 316 -6.88 17.88 -32.35
C GLU A 316 -7.03 19.10 -31.44
N ILE A 317 -6.92 18.92 -30.14
CA ILE A 317 -7.11 19.98 -29.14
C ILE A 317 -5.84 20.12 -28.34
N GLN A 318 -5.23 21.29 -28.43
CA GLN A 318 -4.09 21.62 -27.57
C GLN A 318 -4.58 22.05 -26.19
N TYR A 319 -3.93 21.52 -25.16
CA TYR A 319 -4.13 21.94 -23.78
C TYR A 319 -2.77 22.15 -23.08
N PRO A 320 -2.69 22.77 -21.90
CA PRO A 320 -1.41 23.21 -21.33
C PRO A 320 -0.36 22.11 -21.15
N TYR A 321 -0.74 20.83 -21.12
CA TYR A 321 0.17 19.73 -20.82
C TYR A 321 0.25 18.68 -21.93
N GLY A 322 -0.36 18.95 -23.09
CA GLY A 322 -0.32 18.03 -24.22
C GLY A 322 -1.37 18.34 -25.29
N ARG A 323 -1.65 17.33 -26.08
CA ARG A 323 -2.65 17.36 -27.14
C ARG A 323 -3.59 16.15 -27.02
N LEU A 324 -4.88 16.40 -27.16
CA LEU A 324 -5.91 15.40 -27.31
C LEU A 324 -6.23 15.22 -28.80
N ASP A 325 -6.00 14.03 -29.32
CA ASP A 325 -6.41 13.62 -30.66
C ASP A 325 -7.69 12.79 -30.55
N MET A 326 -8.71 13.15 -31.31
CA MET A 326 -10.00 12.46 -31.35
C MET A 326 -10.34 12.05 -32.77
N ARG A 327 -10.77 10.80 -32.95
CA ARG A 327 -11.20 10.26 -34.25
C ARG A 327 -12.49 9.46 -34.11
N VAL A 328 -13.44 9.73 -34.99
CA VAL A 328 -14.73 9.02 -35.06
C VAL A 328 -14.68 8.00 -36.20
N TYR A 329 -15.07 6.77 -35.91
CA TYR A 329 -15.17 5.68 -36.85
C TYR A 329 -16.56 5.08 -36.84
N GLU A 330 -17.06 4.65 -38.01
CA GLU A 330 -18.18 3.72 -38.08
C GLU A 330 -17.68 2.29 -37.92
N THR A 331 -18.39 1.47 -37.14
CA THR A 331 -17.96 0.08 -36.85
C THR A 331 -17.83 -0.77 -38.12
N LYS A 332 -18.52 -0.40 -39.20
CA LYS A 332 -18.41 -1.06 -40.53
C LYS A 332 -17.02 -0.95 -41.14
N ASP A 333 -16.27 0.11 -40.79
CA ASP A 333 -14.97 0.43 -41.37
C ASP A 333 -13.81 -0.20 -40.58
N LEU A 334 -14.13 -0.86 -39.43
CA LEU A 334 -13.16 -1.40 -38.48
C LEU A 334 -12.93 -2.92 -38.68
N GLN A 335 -12.69 -3.39 -39.89
CA GLN A 335 -12.57 -4.84 -40.19
C GLN A 335 -11.46 -5.59 -39.46
N ASN A 336 -10.55 -4.94 -38.67
CA ASN A 336 -9.40 -5.58 -38.01
C ASN A 336 -9.04 -5.05 -36.61
N ILE A 337 -9.88 -4.30 -35.92
CA ILE A 337 -9.56 -3.81 -34.57
C ILE A 337 -10.27 -4.71 -33.55
N HIS A 338 -9.49 -5.45 -32.74
CA HIS A 338 -10.03 -6.15 -31.56
C HIS A 338 -10.49 -5.12 -30.52
N ILE A 339 -11.75 -4.69 -30.58
CA ILE A 339 -12.41 -3.70 -29.71
C ILE A 339 -12.22 -4.02 -28.21
N LYS A 340 -12.00 -5.30 -27.86
CA LYS A 340 -11.75 -5.74 -26.47
C LYS A 340 -10.38 -5.34 -25.89
N GLN A 341 -9.43 -4.92 -26.72
CA GLN A 341 -8.05 -4.66 -26.29
C GLN A 341 -7.68 -3.17 -26.17
N LEU A 342 -8.56 -2.24 -26.60
CA LEU A 342 -8.26 -0.82 -26.59
C LEU A 342 -9.02 -0.09 -25.49
N ASP A 343 -8.28 0.40 -24.49
CA ASP A 343 -8.83 1.10 -23.32
C ASP A 343 -9.27 2.54 -23.61
N ASN A 344 -9.06 3.01 -24.85
CA ASN A 344 -9.29 4.38 -25.26
C ASN A 344 -10.45 4.55 -26.26
N LEU A 345 -11.33 3.56 -26.38
CA LEU A 345 -12.47 3.57 -27.30
C LEU A 345 -13.78 3.84 -26.55
N ILE A 346 -14.44 4.94 -26.94
CA ILE A 346 -15.73 5.37 -26.38
C ILE A 346 -16.83 5.00 -27.36
N ASP A 347 -17.94 4.53 -26.85
CA ASP A 347 -19.19 4.43 -27.60
C ASP A 347 -19.74 5.84 -27.82
N TYR A 348 -19.65 6.31 -29.08
CA TYR A 348 -20.05 7.67 -29.45
C TYR A 348 -21.53 7.95 -29.13
N ASP A 349 -22.41 6.94 -29.25
CA ASP A 349 -23.86 7.11 -29.06
C ASP A 349 -24.23 7.23 -27.57
N LYS A 350 -23.28 6.96 -26.65
CA LYS A 350 -23.42 7.20 -25.20
C LYS A 350 -23.07 8.64 -24.77
N ILE A 351 -22.52 9.44 -25.69
CA ILE A 351 -22.23 10.84 -25.43
C ILE A 351 -23.52 11.63 -25.64
N ASN A 352 -24.14 12.07 -24.56
CA ASN A 352 -25.46 12.70 -24.56
C ASN A 352 -25.44 14.18 -24.15
N SER A 353 -24.26 14.76 -23.95
CA SER A 353 -24.05 16.15 -23.54
C SER A 353 -22.73 16.68 -24.12
N ASN A 354 -22.47 17.97 -23.94
CA ASN A 354 -21.21 18.60 -24.36
C ASN A 354 -20.04 17.98 -23.63
N LEU A 355 -18.98 17.70 -24.39
CA LEU A 355 -17.70 17.24 -23.84
C LEU A 355 -16.87 18.42 -23.36
N THR A 356 -16.16 18.22 -22.30
CA THR A 356 -15.19 19.19 -21.76
C THR A 356 -13.90 18.47 -21.39
N LEU A 357 -12.78 18.89 -21.96
CA LEU A 357 -11.45 18.44 -21.52
C LEU A 357 -10.98 19.37 -20.41
N ARG A 358 -10.72 18.81 -19.23
CA ARG A 358 -10.41 19.60 -18.05
C ARG A 358 -9.47 18.92 -17.07
N SER A 359 -8.93 19.68 -16.15
CA SER A 359 -8.32 19.15 -14.93
C SER A 359 -9.37 18.47 -14.04
N ARG A 360 -8.93 17.60 -13.14
CA ARG A 360 -9.82 16.95 -12.15
C ARG A 360 -10.53 18.00 -11.28
N ARG A 361 -11.70 17.62 -10.77
CA ARG A 361 -12.48 18.39 -9.79
C ARG A 361 -12.75 17.57 -8.53
N ALA A 362 -13.04 18.23 -7.42
CA ALA A 362 -13.51 17.57 -6.21
C ALA A 362 -14.83 16.83 -6.51
N GLY A 363 -14.92 15.56 -6.11
CA GLY A 363 -16.07 14.71 -6.36
C GLY A 363 -15.99 13.86 -7.63
N ASP A 364 -15.02 14.10 -8.52
CA ASP A 364 -14.82 13.26 -9.70
C ASP A 364 -14.60 11.78 -9.30
N SER A 365 -15.24 10.90 -10.06
CA SER A 365 -15.15 9.46 -9.86
C SER A 365 -14.94 8.73 -11.19
N PHE A 366 -14.24 7.60 -11.13
CA PHE A 366 -13.95 6.76 -12.29
C PHE A 366 -14.39 5.32 -12.01
N THR A 367 -15.06 4.70 -12.98
CA THR A 367 -15.50 3.31 -12.90
C THR A 367 -14.72 2.45 -13.88
N PHE A 368 -13.94 1.49 -13.36
CA PHE A 368 -13.15 0.59 -14.20
C PHE A 368 -14.03 -0.36 -15.01
N ALA A 369 -13.79 -0.45 -16.31
CA ALA A 369 -14.57 -1.30 -17.21
C ALA A 369 -14.46 -2.80 -16.88
N GLY A 370 -13.27 -3.28 -16.52
CA GLY A 370 -13.01 -4.70 -16.25
C GLY A 370 -13.46 -5.19 -14.88
N ARG A 371 -13.54 -4.29 -13.87
CA ARG A 371 -13.81 -4.68 -12.46
C ARG A 371 -15.13 -4.14 -11.92
N GLY A 372 -15.78 -3.21 -12.60
CA GLY A 372 -17.02 -2.58 -12.14
C GLY A 372 -16.92 -1.79 -10.83
N VAL A 373 -15.70 -1.51 -10.36
CA VAL A 373 -15.44 -0.76 -9.13
C VAL A 373 -15.36 0.73 -9.45
N THR A 374 -16.11 1.54 -8.70
CA THR A 374 -16.06 3.01 -8.78
C THR A 374 -15.16 3.54 -7.66
N LYS A 375 -14.23 4.41 -8.02
CA LYS A 375 -13.33 5.11 -7.08
C LYS A 375 -13.35 6.60 -7.37
N SER A 376 -13.20 7.42 -6.32
CA SER A 376 -12.93 8.84 -6.55
C SER A 376 -11.57 9.01 -7.23
N LEU A 377 -11.42 9.99 -8.14
CA LEU A 377 -10.13 10.27 -8.79
C LEU A 377 -9.05 10.59 -7.76
N LYS A 378 -9.40 11.26 -6.66
CA LYS A 378 -8.46 11.50 -5.55
C LYS A 378 -7.87 10.18 -5.01
N LYS A 379 -8.73 9.20 -4.69
CA LYS A 379 -8.30 7.90 -4.17
C LYS A 379 -7.51 7.10 -5.20
N LEU A 380 -7.98 7.14 -6.45
CA LEU A 380 -7.31 6.46 -7.57
C LEU A 380 -5.90 6.98 -7.80
N PHE A 381 -5.70 8.30 -7.81
CA PHE A 381 -4.38 8.92 -7.98
C PHE A 381 -3.43 8.67 -6.81
N ILE A 382 -3.96 8.46 -5.60
CA ILE A 382 -3.16 8.05 -4.44
C ILE A 382 -2.70 6.60 -4.59
N GLU A 383 -3.61 5.70 -4.95
CA GLU A 383 -3.31 4.26 -5.13
C GLU A 383 -2.27 4.03 -6.24
N GLU A 384 -2.36 4.79 -7.34
CA GLU A 384 -1.42 4.73 -8.47
C GLU A 384 -0.17 5.62 -8.26
N LYS A 385 0.01 6.14 -7.04
CA LYS A 385 1.17 6.93 -6.63
C LYS A 385 1.46 8.14 -7.53
N ILE A 386 0.41 8.77 -8.08
CA ILE A 386 0.58 9.96 -8.91
C ILE A 386 0.90 11.14 -8.00
N PRO A 387 2.08 11.80 -8.17
CA PRO A 387 2.47 12.96 -7.39
C PRO A 387 1.43 14.07 -7.43
N LEU A 388 1.21 14.74 -6.29
CA LEU A 388 0.14 15.73 -6.16
C LEU A 388 0.23 16.83 -7.23
N TYR A 389 1.44 17.29 -7.54
CA TYR A 389 1.69 18.34 -8.55
C TYR A 389 1.38 17.93 -10.00
N LEU A 390 1.27 16.62 -10.27
CA LEU A 390 0.88 16.10 -11.59
C LEU A 390 -0.63 15.87 -11.70
N ARG A 391 -1.34 15.76 -10.58
CA ARG A 391 -2.76 15.37 -10.58
C ARG A 391 -3.66 16.34 -11.31
N ASP A 392 -3.37 17.64 -11.25
CA ASP A 392 -4.15 18.68 -11.94
C ASP A 392 -3.73 18.86 -13.41
N ARG A 393 -2.64 18.20 -13.82
CA ARG A 393 -2.19 18.14 -15.23
C ARG A 393 -2.82 16.98 -16.00
N ILE A 394 -3.34 15.98 -15.27
CA ILE A 394 -3.98 14.81 -15.88
C ILE A 394 -5.27 15.25 -16.54
N ALA A 395 -5.40 14.93 -17.81
CA ALA A 395 -6.57 15.25 -18.60
C ALA A 395 -7.75 14.34 -18.24
N VAL A 396 -8.88 14.96 -17.93
CA VAL A 396 -10.17 14.33 -17.70
C VAL A 396 -11.13 14.81 -18.78
N LEU A 397 -11.71 13.87 -19.54
CA LEU A 397 -12.81 14.18 -20.45
C LEU A 397 -14.12 13.97 -19.70
N ASP A 398 -14.89 15.01 -19.64
CA ASP A 398 -16.18 15.11 -18.92
C ASP A 398 -17.34 15.21 -19.89
N CYS A 399 -18.46 14.57 -19.58
CA CYS A 399 -19.72 14.68 -20.31
C CYS A 399 -20.82 15.01 -19.31
N GLY A 400 -21.20 16.29 -19.24
CA GLY A 400 -22.30 16.74 -18.38
C GLY A 400 -22.08 16.49 -16.88
N GLY A 401 -20.84 16.53 -16.39
CA GLY A 401 -20.46 16.29 -14.98
C GLY A 401 -20.06 14.84 -14.67
N GLU A 402 -20.06 13.95 -15.64
CA GLU A 402 -19.62 12.57 -15.49
C GLU A 402 -18.26 12.35 -16.19
N THR A 403 -17.34 11.66 -15.55
CA THR A 403 -16.04 11.31 -16.13
C THR A 403 -16.19 10.23 -17.21
N VAL A 404 -15.86 10.60 -18.45
CA VAL A 404 -15.88 9.72 -19.61
C VAL A 404 -14.55 8.99 -19.77
N PHE A 405 -13.45 9.78 -19.69
CA PHE A 405 -12.09 9.28 -19.86
C PHE A 405 -11.15 9.99 -18.87
N THR A 406 -10.15 9.27 -18.42
CA THR A 406 -9.08 9.83 -17.59
C THR A 406 -7.73 9.39 -18.18
N GLU A 407 -6.83 10.32 -18.43
CA GLU A 407 -5.48 10.05 -18.91
C GLU A 407 -4.76 9.06 -18.01
N GLY A 408 -4.18 8.01 -18.59
CA GLY A 408 -3.50 6.93 -17.88
C GLY A 408 -4.43 5.82 -17.33
N PHE A 409 -5.76 6.04 -17.32
CA PHE A 409 -6.75 5.09 -16.81
C PHE A 409 -7.73 4.58 -17.89
N GLY A 410 -7.82 5.30 -19.01
CA GLY A 410 -8.68 4.94 -20.12
C GLY A 410 -10.14 5.40 -19.95
N VAL A 411 -11.07 4.67 -20.58
CA VAL A 411 -12.48 5.02 -20.66
C VAL A 411 -13.26 4.42 -19.49
N SER A 412 -14.13 5.24 -18.87
CA SER A 412 -15.05 4.80 -17.80
C SER A 412 -16.04 3.76 -18.33
N LYS A 413 -16.38 2.77 -17.50
CA LYS A 413 -17.24 1.62 -17.85
C LYS A 413 -18.51 1.99 -18.61
N LYS A 414 -19.19 3.04 -18.18
CA LYS A 414 -20.46 3.52 -18.77
C LYS A 414 -20.30 3.89 -20.24
N TYR A 415 -19.16 4.45 -20.59
CA TYR A 415 -18.90 5.03 -21.93
C TYR A 415 -18.05 4.11 -22.82
N LYS A 416 -17.53 3.00 -22.30
CA LYS A 416 -16.66 2.10 -23.07
C LYS A 416 -17.43 1.51 -24.26
N ALA A 417 -16.77 1.48 -25.43
CA ALA A 417 -17.28 0.82 -26.63
C ALA A 417 -17.37 -0.70 -26.42
N ASP A 418 -18.39 -1.32 -27.01
CA ASP A 418 -18.63 -2.75 -27.03
C ASP A 418 -19.01 -3.25 -28.42
N GLU A 419 -19.32 -4.54 -28.53
CA GLU A 419 -19.65 -5.20 -29.82
C GLU A 419 -20.92 -4.64 -30.50
N ASN A 420 -21.76 -3.91 -29.75
CA ASN A 420 -23.01 -3.33 -30.24
C ASN A 420 -22.86 -1.85 -30.62
N SER A 421 -21.71 -1.24 -30.34
CA SER A 421 -21.45 0.18 -30.64
C SER A 421 -21.43 0.40 -32.15
N LYS A 422 -22.24 1.34 -32.65
CA LYS A 422 -22.34 1.65 -34.09
C LYS A 422 -21.28 2.67 -34.54
N ARG A 423 -21.02 3.64 -33.67
CA ARG A 423 -19.96 4.66 -33.86
C ARG A 423 -19.02 4.65 -32.67
N ILE A 424 -17.75 4.75 -32.95
CA ILE A 424 -16.69 4.68 -31.94
C ILE A 424 -15.87 5.95 -32.02
N LEU A 425 -15.62 6.56 -30.85
CA LEU A 425 -14.72 7.68 -30.69
C LEU A 425 -13.41 7.16 -30.05
N GLU A 426 -12.33 7.22 -30.81
CA GLU A 426 -10.98 6.94 -30.33
C GLU A 426 -10.36 8.21 -29.72
N ILE A 427 -9.75 8.05 -28.55
CA ILE A 427 -9.05 9.11 -27.84
C ILE A 427 -7.58 8.75 -27.68
N LYS A 428 -6.71 9.70 -28.02
CA LYS A 428 -5.27 9.59 -27.81
C LYS A 428 -4.72 10.88 -27.18
N ILE A 429 -4.05 10.75 -26.05
CA ILE A 429 -3.29 11.84 -25.43
C ILE A 429 -1.85 11.77 -25.92
N VAL A 430 -1.33 12.87 -26.42
CA VAL A 430 0.08 13.07 -26.78
C VAL A 430 0.66 14.09 -25.82
N LYS A 431 1.58 13.66 -24.96
CA LYS A 431 2.27 14.56 -24.01
C LYS A 431 3.22 15.49 -24.73
N GLN A 432 3.34 16.72 -24.25
CA GLN A 432 4.46 17.56 -24.62
C GLN A 432 5.69 17.10 -23.83
N ASP A 433 6.75 16.75 -24.55
CA ASP A 433 8.08 16.56 -23.94
C ASP A 433 8.56 17.91 -23.39
N ASN A 434 8.71 18.00 -22.08
CA ASN A 434 9.33 19.12 -21.37
C ASN A 434 10.78 18.80 -21.06
#